data_6fd41a84893c94955f9732c9f440d848
#
_entry.id   6fd41a84893c94955f9732c9f440d848
#
_cell.length_a   1.000
_cell.length_b   1.000
_cell.length_c   1.000
_cell.angle_alpha   90.00
_cell.angle_beta   90.00
_cell.angle_gamma   90.00
#
_symmetry.space_group_name_H-M   'P 1'
#
loop_
_entity.id
_entity.type
_entity.pdbx_description
1 polymer ?
#
loop_
_entity_poly.entity_id
_entity_poly.type
_entity_poly.pdbx_seq_one_letter_code
_entity_poly.pdbx_strand_id
1 'polypeptide(L)'
;MRKILILTGRYLPGHKDGGPLRTIINITEALGNDYEFYIVCLDRDHGDTKSYPYIEYERWNIVGKAKVWYVKPGGFSYDLIKKVSSGKDLIYTCGFYESYGYKTLILNQLGKLQGIPVIVAAMGTFSEGALSHKPLKKKLFINVCKVFGLFKKVKWSVTSELELEDVKKNIGENAECIIAEDIPRTSVPGIDFNKIAEGKLHFCPEFALQKIC
;
A
#
# COMPACT_ATOMS: atom_id res chain seq x y z
N MET A 1 17.44 10.48 4.40
CA MET A 1 16.29 10.00 3.57
C MET A 1 15.17 9.58 4.50
N ARG A 2 13.91 9.90 4.16
CA ARG A 2 12.73 9.43 4.90
C ARG A 2 12.52 7.94 4.67
N LYS A 3 12.12 7.22 5.72
CA LYS A 3 11.92 5.77 5.72
C LYS A 3 10.45 5.43 5.65
N ILE A 4 10.02 4.83 4.55
CA ILE A 4 8.63 4.48 4.28
C ILE A 4 8.45 2.98 4.45
N LEU A 5 7.55 2.58 5.35
CA LEU A 5 7.13 1.20 5.50
C LEU A 5 5.91 0.94 4.62
N ILE A 6 6.00 -0.02 3.72
CA ILE A 6 4.88 -0.49 2.90
C ILE A 6 4.46 -1.88 3.41
N LEU A 7 3.18 -2.02 3.74
CA LEU A 7 2.57 -3.30 4.09
C LEU A 7 1.67 -3.74 2.95
N THR A 8 2.01 -4.86 2.32
CA THR A 8 1.33 -5.36 1.14
C THR A 8 1.20 -6.88 1.15
N GLY A 9 0.28 -7.40 0.36
CA GLY A 9 0.12 -8.84 0.21
C GLY A 9 1.32 -9.50 -0.43
N ARG A 10 1.87 -8.89 -1.50
CA ARG A 10 2.97 -9.47 -2.29
C ARG A 10 3.89 -8.39 -2.85
N TYR A 11 5.13 -8.80 -3.06
CA TYR A 11 6.14 -7.99 -3.72
C TYR A 11 7.09 -8.89 -4.52
N LEU A 12 8.11 -8.33 -5.12
CA LEU A 12 9.12 -9.11 -5.84
C LEU A 12 9.73 -10.23 -4.97
N PRO A 13 10.05 -11.40 -5.54
CA PRO A 13 10.06 -11.75 -6.95
C PRO A 13 8.70 -12.18 -7.52
N GLY A 14 7.60 -12.00 -6.78
CA GLY A 14 6.25 -12.29 -7.25
C GLY A 14 5.86 -11.51 -8.52
N HIS A 15 4.99 -12.11 -9.32
CA HIS A 15 4.55 -11.53 -10.59
C HIS A 15 3.07 -11.79 -10.92
N LYS A 16 2.38 -12.61 -10.13
CA LYS A 16 0.98 -13.02 -10.37
C LYS A 16 -0.05 -12.06 -9.79
N ASP A 17 0.36 -11.16 -8.91
CA ASP A 17 -0.54 -10.27 -8.15
C ASP A 17 -0.67 -8.92 -8.88
N GLY A 18 -1.52 -8.83 -9.84
CA GLY A 18 -1.94 -7.72 -10.70
C GLY A 18 -1.52 -6.27 -10.38
N GLY A 19 -2.52 -5.36 -10.33
CA GLY A 19 -2.32 -3.90 -10.16
C GLY A 19 -1.53 -3.51 -8.92
N PRO A 20 -1.92 -3.90 -7.69
CA PRO A 20 -1.26 -3.47 -6.46
C PRO A 20 0.24 -3.74 -6.43
N LEU A 21 0.67 -4.91 -6.90
CA LEU A 21 2.09 -5.25 -7.01
C LEU A 21 2.84 -4.29 -7.96
N ARG A 22 2.23 -4.00 -9.12
CA ARG A 22 2.82 -3.09 -10.11
C ARG A 22 2.95 -1.68 -9.60
N THR A 23 1.92 -1.17 -8.93
CA THR A 23 1.95 0.16 -8.29
C THR A 23 3.13 0.27 -7.32
N ILE A 24 3.34 -0.71 -6.43
CA ILE A 24 4.43 -0.65 -5.46
C ILE A 24 5.81 -0.78 -6.14
N ILE A 25 5.95 -1.64 -7.14
CA ILE A 25 7.20 -1.73 -7.91
C ILE A 25 7.52 -0.38 -8.57
N ASN A 26 6.55 0.24 -9.23
CA ASN A 26 6.75 1.51 -9.90
C ASN A 26 7.13 2.63 -8.91
N ILE A 27 6.47 2.69 -7.76
CA ILE A 27 6.80 3.64 -6.68
C ILE A 27 8.25 3.46 -6.22
N THR A 28 8.65 2.23 -5.92
CA THR A 28 10.00 1.96 -5.39
C THR A 28 11.09 2.21 -6.42
N GLU A 29 10.84 1.89 -7.69
CA GLU A 29 11.80 2.17 -8.77
C GLU A 29 11.94 3.67 -9.06
N ALA A 30 10.83 4.40 -9.11
CA ALA A 30 10.84 5.83 -9.41
C ALA A 30 11.45 6.65 -8.27
N LEU A 31 11.13 6.32 -7.02
CA LEU A 31 11.41 7.16 -5.86
C LEU A 31 12.47 6.58 -4.90
N GLY A 32 13.01 5.42 -5.20
CA GLY A 32 13.98 4.74 -4.32
C GLY A 32 15.36 5.41 -4.23
N ASN A 33 15.61 6.49 -4.98
CA ASN A 33 16.81 7.32 -4.80
C ASN A 33 16.57 8.44 -3.76
N ASP A 34 15.30 8.81 -3.49
CA ASP A 34 14.92 9.90 -2.62
C ASP A 34 14.40 9.41 -1.26
N TYR A 35 13.85 8.19 -1.24
CA TYR A 35 13.26 7.55 -0.06
C TYR A 35 13.85 6.16 0.18
N GLU A 36 13.94 5.75 1.45
CA GLU A 36 14.24 4.37 1.83
C GLU A 36 12.94 3.58 1.96
N PHE A 37 12.72 2.61 1.09
CA PHE A 37 11.54 1.74 1.15
C PHE A 37 11.82 0.46 1.94
N TYR A 38 10.93 0.18 2.89
CA TYR A 38 10.86 -1.03 3.69
C TYR A 38 9.53 -1.71 3.39
N ILE A 39 9.55 -2.92 2.84
CA ILE A 39 8.33 -3.62 2.40
C ILE A 39 8.16 -4.89 3.22
N VAL A 40 6.97 -5.12 3.78
CA VAL A 40 6.62 -6.41 4.38
C VAL A 40 5.54 -7.06 3.53
N CYS A 41 5.81 -8.28 3.08
CA CYS A 41 4.90 -9.03 2.21
C CYS A 41 4.97 -10.54 2.48
N LEU A 42 4.04 -11.29 1.88
CA LEU A 42 4.07 -12.75 1.94
C LEU A 42 5.29 -13.30 1.19
N ASP A 43 5.75 -14.45 1.62
CA ASP A 43 6.90 -15.19 1.10
C ASP A 43 6.63 -15.98 -0.18
N ARG A 44 5.44 -15.84 -0.77
CA ARG A 44 4.99 -16.60 -1.94
C ARG A 44 4.04 -15.82 -2.83
N ASP A 45 3.94 -16.23 -4.08
CA ASP A 45 3.05 -15.61 -5.04
C ASP A 45 1.59 -16.04 -4.89
N HIS A 46 0.70 -15.40 -5.64
CA HIS A 46 -0.73 -15.67 -5.59
C HIS A 46 -1.00 -17.13 -6.01
N GLY A 47 -1.71 -17.87 -5.15
CA GLY A 47 -2.06 -19.25 -5.38
C GLY A 47 -0.92 -20.25 -5.15
N ASP A 48 0.30 -19.81 -4.87
CA ASP A 48 1.42 -20.73 -4.64
C ASP A 48 1.43 -21.25 -3.20
N THR A 49 1.80 -22.52 -3.07
CA THR A 49 1.99 -23.17 -1.77
C THR A 49 3.44 -23.10 -1.29
N LYS A 50 4.39 -22.94 -2.23
CA LYS A 50 5.83 -22.87 -1.95
C LYS A 50 6.26 -21.42 -1.79
N SER A 51 7.21 -21.18 -0.88
CA SER A 51 7.86 -19.89 -0.71
C SER A 51 8.80 -19.57 -1.87
N TYR A 52 9.12 -18.29 -2.05
CA TYR A 52 10.17 -17.88 -2.99
C TYR A 52 11.51 -18.50 -2.63
N PRO A 53 12.31 -18.90 -3.63
CA PRO A 53 13.66 -19.35 -3.38
C PRO A 53 14.56 -18.20 -2.93
N TYR A 54 15.62 -18.54 -2.19
CA TYR A 54 16.71 -17.61 -1.80
C TYR A 54 16.29 -16.42 -0.94
N ILE A 55 15.12 -16.45 -0.28
CA ILE A 55 14.71 -15.45 0.70
C ILE A 55 15.21 -15.84 2.10
N GLU A 56 15.55 -14.82 2.90
CA GLU A 56 15.92 -15.00 4.27
C GLU A 56 14.80 -14.49 5.17
N TYR A 57 14.38 -15.30 6.13
CA TYR A 57 13.34 -14.95 7.10
C TYR A 57 13.89 -14.13 8.26
N GLU A 58 13.01 -13.39 8.92
CA GLU A 58 13.29 -12.60 10.14
C GLU A 58 14.34 -11.50 9.95
N ARG A 59 14.63 -11.15 8.71
CA ARG A 59 15.56 -10.08 8.33
C ARG A 59 15.13 -9.36 7.05
N TRP A 60 15.74 -8.20 6.82
CA TRP A 60 15.56 -7.43 5.61
C TRP A 60 16.40 -7.99 4.47
N ASN A 61 15.76 -8.34 3.37
CA ASN A 61 16.39 -8.76 2.11
C ASN A 61 16.47 -7.54 1.18
N ILE A 62 17.57 -7.33 0.48
CA ILE A 62 17.67 -6.26 -0.52
C ILE A 62 17.06 -6.76 -1.82
N VAL A 63 16.03 -6.07 -2.32
CA VAL A 63 15.33 -6.42 -3.56
C VAL A 63 15.08 -5.14 -4.37
N GLY A 64 15.81 -4.97 -5.48
CA GLY A 64 15.81 -3.71 -6.22
C GLY A 64 16.24 -2.56 -5.32
N LYS A 65 15.45 -1.48 -5.28
CA LYS A 65 15.69 -0.31 -4.43
C LYS A 65 15.02 -0.40 -3.04
N ALA A 66 14.47 -1.55 -2.68
CA ALA A 66 13.74 -1.75 -1.42
C ALA A 66 14.41 -2.77 -0.50
N LYS A 67 14.12 -2.66 0.79
CA LYS A 67 14.42 -3.66 1.81
C LYS A 67 13.13 -4.43 2.11
N VAL A 68 13.12 -5.75 1.87
CA VAL A 68 11.92 -6.58 1.93
C VAL A 68 11.98 -7.59 3.08
N TRP A 69 10.94 -7.61 3.89
CA TRP A 69 10.74 -8.59 4.95
C TRP A 69 9.65 -9.57 4.53
N TYR A 70 10.03 -10.82 4.34
CA TYR A 70 9.09 -11.86 3.94
C TYR A 70 8.47 -12.55 5.14
N VAL A 71 7.15 -12.75 5.07
CA VAL A 71 6.39 -13.46 6.11
C VAL A 71 5.64 -14.65 5.53
N LYS A 72 5.55 -15.72 6.31
CA LYS A 72 4.69 -16.86 5.96
C LYS A 72 3.22 -16.45 6.02
N PRO A 73 2.30 -17.17 5.35
CA PRO A 73 0.87 -16.99 5.55
C PRO A 73 0.51 -17.00 7.03
N GLY A 74 -0.28 -15.98 7.46
CA GLY A 74 -0.59 -15.76 8.88
C GLY A 74 0.48 -14.99 9.68
N GLY A 75 1.65 -14.73 9.12
CA GLY A 75 2.79 -14.11 9.82
C GLY A 75 2.66 -12.62 10.13
N PHE A 76 1.67 -11.91 9.61
CA PHE A 76 1.41 -10.52 9.99
C PHE A 76 0.82 -10.43 11.40
N SER A 77 1.67 -10.53 12.42
CA SER A 77 1.29 -10.36 13.83
C SER A 77 1.33 -8.88 14.25
N TYR A 78 0.64 -8.53 15.33
CA TYR A 78 0.71 -7.19 15.92
C TYR A 78 2.15 -6.83 16.33
N ASP A 79 2.89 -7.79 16.88
CA ASP A 79 4.27 -7.56 17.33
C ASP A 79 5.22 -7.36 16.15
N LEU A 80 5.05 -8.12 15.07
CA LEU A 80 5.80 -7.86 13.84
C LEU A 80 5.53 -6.45 13.32
N ILE A 81 4.26 -6.05 13.18
CA ILE A 81 3.91 -4.72 12.66
C ILE A 81 4.54 -3.62 13.55
N LYS A 82 4.46 -3.73 14.87
CA LYS A 82 5.13 -2.80 15.79
C LYS A 82 6.64 -2.79 15.57
N LYS A 83 7.28 -3.96 15.49
CA LYS A 83 8.72 -4.13 15.28
C LYS A 83 9.20 -3.44 14.00
N VAL A 84 8.55 -3.73 12.87
CA VAL A 84 8.96 -3.19 11.56
C VAL A 84 8.62 -1.72 11.38
N SER A 85 7.61 -1.21 12.10
CA SER A 85 7.23 0.21 12.10
C SER A 85 8.19 1.10 12.88
N SER A 86 8.91 0.55 13.84
CA SER A 86 9.84 1.33 14.66
C SER A 86 10.89 2.03 13.80
N GLY A 87 11.08 3.34 14.06
CA GLY A 87 12.05 4.16 13.33
C GLY A 87 11.69 4.40 11.86
N LYS A 88 10.40 4.29 11.48
CA LYS A 88 9.89 4.69 10.18
C LYS A 88 9.16 6.02 10.28
N ASP A 89 9.17 6.77 9.18
CA ASP A 89 8.58 8.10 9.10
C ASP A 89 7.13 8.06 8.57
N LEU A 90 6.77 6.96 7.89
CA LEU A 90 5.45 6.77 7.31
C LEU A 90 5.13 5.28 7.19
N ILE A 91 3.87 4.91 7.42
CA ILE A 91 3.33 3.58 7.10
C ILE A 91 2.32 3.72 5.97
N TYR A 92 2.55 2.97 4.89
CA TYR A 92 1.64 2.86 3.76
C TYR A 92 1.12 1.43 3.69
N THR A 93 -0.20 1.23 3.77
CA THR A 93 -0.82 -0.09 3.68
C THR A 93 -1.65 -0.24 2.43
N CYS A 94 -1.41 -1.31 1.67
CA CYS A 94 -2.13 -1.64 0.45
C CYS A 94 -3.48 -2.28 0.78
N GLY A 95 -4.48 -1.44 1.05
CA GLY A 95 -5.80 -1.89 1.52
C GLY A 95 -5.86 -2.10 3.03
N PHE A 96 -7.05 -2.47 3.51
CA PHE A 96 -7.34 -2.63 4.94
C PHE A 96 -8.09 -3.91 5.31
N TYR A 97 -8.57 -4.69 4.35
CA TYR A 97 -9.24 -5.97 4.62
C TYR A 97 -8.28 -7.07 5.03
N GLU A 98 -7.07 -7.05 4.50
CA GLU A 98 -6.05 -8.04 4.79
C GLU A 98 -5.48 -7.86 6.22
N SER A 99 -4.89 -8.94 6.73
CA SER A 99 -4.43 -8.98 8.13
C SER A 99 -3.41 -7.89 8.47
N TYR A 100 -2.55 -7.50 7.54
CA TYR A 100 -1.63 -6.38 7.73
C TYR A 100 -2.37 -5.04 7.81
N GLY A 101 -3.42 -4.84 6.99
CA GLY A 101 -4.18 -3.60 6.94
C GLY A 101 -4.95 -3.36 8.23
N TYR A 102 -5.94 -4.22 8.57
CA TYR A 102 -6.77 -3.96 9.75
C TYR A 102 -5.97 -3.99 11.07
N LYS A 103 -4.92 -4.83 11.19
CA LYS A 103 -4.07 -4.83 12.38
C LYS A 103 -3.29 -3.52 12.53
N THR A 104 -2.83 -2.94 11.41
CA THR A 104 -2.21 -1.61 11.42
C THR A 104 -3.18 -0.55 11.89
N LEU A 105 -4.42 -0.57 11.39
CA LEU A 105 -5.47 0.36 11.81
C LEU A 105 -5.76 0.25 13.32
N ILE A 106 -5.87 -0.97 13.84
CA ILE A 106 -6.06 -1.22 15.27
C ILE A 106 -4.89 -0.65 16.08
N LEU A 107 -3.64 -0.95 15.69
CA LEU A 107 -2.45 -0.44 16.38
C LEU A 107 -2.39 1.09 16.33
N ASN A 108 -2.75 1.68 15.20
CA ASN A 108 -2.79 3.14 15.03
C ASN A 108 -3.85 3.77 15.95
N GLN A 109 -5.06 3.22 15.98
CA GLN A 109 -6.14 3.70 16.85
C GLN A 109 -5.76 3.61 18.33
N LEU A 110 -5.06 2.54 18.73
CA LEU A 110 -4.58 2.34 20.10
C LEU A 110 -3.31 3.14 20.44
N GLY A 111 -2.78 3.96 19.52
CA GLY A 111 -1.55 4.74 19.71
C GLY A 111 -0.28 3.89 19.83
N LYS A 112 -0.30 2.64 19.37
CA LYS A 112 0.84 1.69 19.47
C LYS A 112 1.86 1.82 18.33
N LEU A 113 1.67 2.75 17.42
CA LEU A 113 2.59 3.06 16.31
C LEU A 113 3.38 4.36 16.53
N GLN A 114 3.50 4.82 17.78
CA GLN A 114 4.36 5.96 18.16
C GLN A 114 4.05 7.27 17.41
N GLY A 115 2.81 7.46 16.95
CA GLY A 115 2.41 8.65 16.21
C GLY A 115 2.86 8.67 14.74
N ILE A 116 3.42 7.57 14.22
CA ILE A 116 3.79 7.47 12.82
C ILE A 116 2.54 7.62 11.94
N PRO A 117 2.52 8.52 10.96
CA PRO A 117 1.38 8.67 10.05
C PRO A 117 1.07 7.37 9.31
N VAL A 118 -0.23 7.06 9.16
CA VAL A 118 -0.69 5.88 8.42
C VAL A 118 -1.51 6.32 7.23
N ILE A 119 -1.12 5.85 6.06
CA ILE A 119 -1.83 6.02 4.80
C ILE A 119 -2.36 4.67 4.35
N VAL A 120 -3.62 4.64 3.97
CA VAL A 120 -4.29 3.46 3.42
C VAL A 120 -4.56 3.69 1.94
N ALA A 121 -3.96 2.89 1.07
CA ALA A 121 -4.29 2.89 -0.34
C ALA A 121 -5.63 2.19 -0.55
N ALA A 122 -6.58 2.87 -1.16
CA ALA A 122 -7.92 2.33 -1.41
C ALA A 122 -7.91 1.22 -2.47
N MET A 123 -7.12 1.38 -3.53
CA MET A 123 -6.87 0.36 -4.59
C MET A 123 -8.16 -0.28 -5.12
N GLY A 124 -9.17 0.55 -5.42
CA GLY A 124 -10.47 0.10 -5.95
C GLY A 124 -11.34 -0.69 -4.96
N THR A 125 -10.96 -0.77 -3.70
CA THR A 125 -11.63 -1.61 -2.68
C THR A 125 -13.09 -1.22 -2.46
N PHE A 126 -13.44 0.04 -2.67
CA PHE A 126 -14.80 0.58 -2.47
C PHE A 126 -15.62 0.69 -3.75
N SER A 127 -15.08 0.32 -4.91
CA SER A 127 -15.83 0.32 -6.16
C SER A 127 -17.05 -0.62 -6.08
N GLU A 128 -18.08 -0.34 -6.83
CA GLU A 128 -19.30 -1.17 -6.86
C GLU A 128 -19.01 -2.63 -7.20
N GLY A 129 -18.12 -2.86 -8.17
CA GLY A 129 -17.66 -4.21 -8.52
C GLY A 129 -16.94 -4.92 -7.37
N ALA A 130 -16.05 -4.21 -6.66
CA ALA A 130 -15.37 -4.79 -5.52
C ALA A 130 -16.34 -5.09 -4.36
N LEU A 131 -17.29 -4.21 -4.09
CA LEU A 131 -18.25 -4.36 -3.00
C LEU A 131 -19.32 -5.42 -3.31
N SER A 132 -19.66 -5.68 -4.58
CA SER A 132 -20.62 -6.70 -4.97
C SER A 132 -20.16 -8.13 -4.60
N HIS A 133 -18.87 -8.35 -4.49
CA HIS A 133 -18.32 -9.63 -4.04
C HIS A 133 -18.38 -9.75 -2.51
N LYS A 134 -19.25 -10.65 -2.00
CA LYS A 134 -19.53 -10.86 -0.55
C LYS A 134 -20.01 -9.59 0.17
N PRO A 135 -21.05 -8.90 -0.30
CA PRO A 135 -21.42 -7.55 0.09
C PRO A 135 -21.71 -7.42 1.60
N LEU A 136 -22.45 -8.37 2.15
CA LEU A 136 -22.81 -8.35 3.58
C LEU A 136 -21.59 -8.40 4.51
N LYS A 137 -20.61 -9.26 4.19
CA LYS A 137 -19.40 -9.38 5.00
C LYS A 137 -18.56 -8.10 4.94
N LYS A 138 -18.40 -7.52 3.76
CA LYS A 138 -17.64 -6.28 3.58
C LYS A 138 -18.32 -5.11 4.28
N LYS A 139 -19.63 -4.94 4.09
CA LYS A 139 -20.40 -3.89 4.75
C LYS A 139 -20.34 -4.00 6.28
N LEU A 140 -20.50 -5.21 6.81
CA LEU A 140 -20.37 -5.46 8.24
C LEU A 140 -18.98 -5.08 8.75
N PHE A 141 -17.92 -5.52 8.05
CA PHE A 141 -16.54 -5.20 8.41
C PHE A 141 -16.27 -3.70 8.43
N ILE A 142 -16.68 -2.97 7.38
CA ILE A 142 -16.56 -1.51 7.30
C ILE A 142 -17.29 -0.86 8.49
N ASN A 143 -18.52 -1.28 8.79
CA ASN A 143 -19.29 -0.73 9.89
C ASN A 143 -18.62 -0.97 11.25
N VAL A 144 -18.09 -2.16 11.48
CA VAL A 144 -17.30 -2.47 12.68
C VAL A 144 -16.10 -1.54 12.79
N CYS A 145 -15.33 -1.38 11.71
CA CYS A 145 -14.19 -0.46 11.69
C CYS A 145 -14.59 0.99 11.98
N LYS A 146 -15.75 1.45 11.48
CA LYS A 146 -16.31 2.77 11.78
C LYS A 146 -16.67 2.94 13.25
N VAL A 147 -17.39 1.97 13.81
CA VAL A 147 -17.82 1.99 15.24
C VAL A 147 -16.60 2.08 16.15
N PHE A 148 -15.54 1.31 15.87
CA PHE A 148 -14.30 1.37 16.64
C PHE A 148 -13.38 2.54 16.26
N GLY A 149 -13.79 3.41 15.33
CA GLY A 149 -13.05 4.60 14.94
C GLY A 149 -11.72 4.31 14.23
N LEU A 150 -11.55 3.14 13.63
CA LEU A 150 -10.28 2.71 13.02
C LEU A 150 -9.86 3.59 11.84
N PHE A 151 -10.80 4.31 11.24
CA PHE A 151 -10.54 5.20 10.10
C PHE A 151 -10.29 6.67 10.49
N LYS A 152 -10.39 7.03 11.77
CA LYS A 152 -10.29 8.44 12.22
C LYS A 152 -8.87 9.03 12.16
N LYS A 153 -7.85 8.20 12.22
CA LYS A 153 -6.44 8.63 12.31
C LYS A 153 -5.62 8.17 11.11
N VAL A 154 -6.24 8.05 9.95
CA VAL A 154 -5.57 7.63 8.73
C VAL A 154 -5.89 8.58 7.59
N LYS A 155 -5.00 8.65 6.61
CA LYS A 155 -5.25 9.28 5.33
C LYS A 155 -5.48 8.20 4.28
N TRP A 156 -6.35 8.48 3.32
CA TRP A 156 -6.62 7.58 2.22
C TRP A 156 -5.86 8.04 0.98
N SER A 157 -5.08 7.16 0.38
CA SER A 157 -4.52 7.37 -0.95
C SER A 157 -5.48 6.80 -1.97
N VAL A 158 -5.93 7.64 -2.89
CA VAL A 158 -6.83 7.30 -3.99
C VAL A 158 -6.19 7.72 -5.31
N THR A 159 -6.52 7.03 -6.40
CA THR A 159 -5.89 7.25 -7.72
C THR A 159 -6.69 8.21 -8.61
N SER A 160 -7.95 8.48 -8.26
CA SER A 160 -8.87 9.31 -9.07
C SER A 160 -9.96 9.96 -8.21
N GLU A 161 -10.64 10.95 -8.78
CA GLU A 161 -11.84 11.56 -8.16
C GLU A 161 -12.95 10.52 -7.92
N LEU A 162 -13.14 9.58 -8.85
CA LEU A 162 -14.13 8.51 -8.70
C LEU A 162 -13.82 7.64 -7.46
N GLU A 163 -12.57 7.27 -7.26
CA GLU A 163 -12.17 6.50 -6.09
C GLU A 163 -12.30 7.31 -4.79
N LEU A 164 -12.07 8.63 -4.85
CA LEU A 164 -12.30 9.55 -3.74
C LEU A 164 -13.79 9.56 -3.34
N GLU A 165 -14.68 9.67 -4.31
CA GLU A 165 -16.13 9.61 -4.08
C GLU A 165 -16.54 8.26 -3.45
N ASP A 166 -16.00 7.15 -3.96
CA ASP A 166 -16.21 5.83 -3.41
C ASP A 166 -15.75 5.70 -1.96
N VAL A 167 -14.58 6.25 -1.61
CA VAL A 167 -14.09 6.28 -0.23
C VAL A 167 -15.02 7.11 0.64
N LYS A 168 -15.38 8.32 0.25
CA LYS A 168 -16.27 9.19 1.01
C LYS A 168 -17.66 8.58 1.24
N LYS A 169 -18.24 8.00 0.19
CA LYS A 169 -19.54 7.29 0.27
C LYS A 169 -19.52 6.15 1.29
N ASN A 170 -18.44 5.41 1.38
CA ASN A 170 -18.34 4.22 2.24
C ASN A 170 -17.78 4.50 3.63
N ILE A 171 -16.83 5.42 3.77
CA ILE A 171 -16.18 5.75 5.05
C ILE A 171 -16.88 6.93 5.74
N GLY A 172 -17.18 7.99 4.98
CA GLY A 172 -17.82 9.22 5.43
C GLY A 172 -17.17 10.44 4.79
N GLU A 173 -17.94 11.55 4.70
CA GLU A 173 -17.50 12.80 4.05
C GLU A 173 -16.23 13.40 4.66
N ASN A 174 -16.00 13.15 5.95
CA ASN A 174 -14.83 13.64 6.68
C ASN A 174 -13.57 12.76 6.49
N ALA A 175 -13.60 11.76 5.59
CA ALA A 175 -12.42 10.96 5.29
C ALA A 175 -11.34 11.84 4.66
N GLU A 176 -10.16 11.88 5.26
CA GLU A 176 -9.00 12.60 4.69
C GLU A 176 -8.46 11.80 3.50
N CYS A 177 -8.66 12.30 2.29
CA CYS A 177 -8.19 11.67 1.07
C CYS A 177 -7.11 12.50 0.38
N ILE A 178 -6.17 11.83 -0.24
CA ILE A 178 -5.12 12.41 -1.08
C ILE A 178 -5.20 11.72 -2.44
N ILE A 179 -5.40 12.49 -3.50
CA ILE A 179 -5.36 11.95 -4.86
C ILE A 179 -3.89 11.85 -5.26
N ALA A 180 -3.43 10.63 -5.50
CA ALA A 180 -2.11 10.30 -5.99
C ALA A 180 -2.24 9.28 -7.10
N GLU A 181 -2.09 9.75 -8.33
CA GLU A 181 -2.17 8.90 -9.52
C GLU A 181 -1.06 7.83 -9.50
N ASP A 182 -1.35 6.66 -10.07
CA ASP A 182 -0.35 5.60 -10.21
C ASP A 182 0.83 6.06 -11.06
N ILE A 183 2.03 5.81 -10.58
CA ILE A 183 3.26 6.08 -11.35
C ILE A 183 3.33 5.06 -12.49
N PRO A 184 3.36 5.49 -13.76
CA PRO A 184 3.50 4.57 -14.87
C PRO A 184 4.88 3.92 -14.86
N ARG A 185 5.01 2.79 -15.54
CA ARG A 185 6.30 2.13 -15.72
C ARG A 185 7.25 3.05 -16.50
N THR A 186 8.39 3.40 -15.90
CA THR A 186 9.38 4.32 -16.48
C THR A 186 10.20 3.70 -17.63
N SER A 187 10.16 2.37 -17.78
CA SER A 187 10.86 1.68 -18.87
C SER A 187 9.98 0.59 -19.46
N VAL A 188 9.48 0.82 -20.67
CA VAL A 188 8.97 -0.25 -21.54
C VAL A 188 10.01 -0.50 -22.62
N PRO A 189 10.55 -1.71 -22.76
CA PRO A 189 11.49 -1.99 -23.83
C PRO A 189 10.93 -1.58 -25.20
N GLY A 190 11.60 -0.68 -25.92
CA GLY A 190 11.23 -0.23 -27.25
C GLY A 190 10.30 0.99 -27.31
N ILE A 191 9.89 1.58 -26.20
CA ILE A 191 9.12 2.83 -26.18
C ILE A 191 9.97 3.95 -25.57
N ASP A 192 10.31 4.93 -26.38
CA ASP A 192 10.94 6.17 -25.93
C ASP A 192 9.88 7.13 -25.42
N PHE A 193 9.70 7.18 -24.10
CA PHE A 193 8.72 8.04 -23.46
C PHE A 193 9.01 9.54 -23.63
N ASN A 194 10.26 9.93 -23.94
CA ASN A 194 10.59 11.32 -24.23
C ASN A 194 9.90 11.83 -25.51
N LYS A 195 9.60 10.92 -26.47
CA LYS A 195 8.83 11.24 -27.67
C LYS A 195 7.32 11.36 -27.44
N ILE A 196 6.80 10.79 -26.35
CA ILE A 196 5.37 10.90 -26.00
C ILE A 196 5.11 12.18 -25.21
N ALA A 197 6.11 12.71 -24.49
CA ALA A 197 6.00 13.90 -23.66
C ALA A 197 5.83 15.22 -24.48
N GLU A 198 6.03 15.20 -25.80
CA GLU A 198 5.77 16.35 -26.67
C GLU A 198 4.27 16.59 -26.96
N GLY A 199 3.39 15.72 -26.55
CA GLY A 199 1.94 15.79 -26.72
C GLY A 199 1.15 15.66 -25.42
N LYS A 200 1.09 16.71 -24.62
CA LYS A 200 0.02 17.01 -23.65
C LYS A 200 -0.36 15.95 -22.60
N LEU A 201 0.59 15.42 -21.82
CA LEU A 201 0.30 14.90 -20.48
C LEU A 201 1.48 15.29 -19.58
N HIS A 202 1.31 16.35 -18.79
CA HIS A 202 2.26 16.70 -17.74
C HIS A 202 2.15 15.67 -16.62
N PHE A 203 2.96 14.62 -16.69
CA PHE A 203 3.15 13.68 -15.61
C PHE A 203 4.27 14.18 -14.71
N CYS A 204 3.94 14.63 -13.51
CA CYS A 204 4.93 15.06 -12.52
C CYS A 204 5.07 14.00 -11.44
N PRO A 205 6.14 13.16 -11.45
CA PRO A 205 6.37 12.12 -10.45
C PRO A 205 6.52 12.67 -9.02
N GLU A 206 6.91 13.95 -8.90
CA GLU A 206 7.14 14.63 -7.62
C GLU A 206 5.85 14.84 -6.81
N PHE A 207 4.67 14.84 -7.45
CA PHE A 207 3.40 15.16 -6.79
C PHE A 207 2.82 14.01 -5.96
N ALA A 208 3.12 12.78 -6.28
CA ALA A 208 2.46 11.64 -5.62
C ALA A 208 2.86 11.48 -4.14
N LEU A 209 4.13 11.69 -3.79
CA LEU A 209 4.60 11.58 -2.39
C LEU A 209 4.84 12.93 -1.71
N GLN A 210 5.07 14.04 -2.43
CA GLN A 210 5.15 15.37 -1.80
C GLN A 210 3.83 15.79 -1.14
N LYS A 211 2.68 15.31 -1.64
CA LYS A 211 1.38 15.53 -0.98
C LYS A 211 1.14 14.58 0.20
N ILE A 212 1.93 13.53 0.33
CA ILE A 212 1.80 12.48 1.33
C ILE A 212 2.71 12.74 2.54
N CYS A 213 3.81 13.43 2.34
CA CYS A 213 4.80 13.85 3.33
C CYS A 213 4.72 15.34 3.61
#